data_5d2f9a0aa4ef1f11ddad87711549a899
#
_entry.id   5d2f9a0aa4ef1f11ddad87711549a899
#
_cell.length_a   1.000
_cell.length_b   1.000
_cell.length_c   1.000
_cell.angle_alpha   90.00
_cell.angle_beta   90.00
_cell.angle_gamma   90.00
#
_symmetry.space_group_name_H-M   'P 1'
#
loop_
_entity.id
_entity.type
_entity.pdbx_description
1 polymer ?
#
loop_
_entity_poly.entity_id
_entity_poly.type
_entity_poly.pdbx_seq_one_letter_code
_entity_poly.pdbx_strand_id
1 'polypeptide(L)'
;MIGAGAAVLVLLGGGGIAAVNAFGGDDSPSDSKAGSPDGAKDGDKDQLADAKVLIDGPAAKSLSPTGTWAVATTADGSSAPDKSFVCQVQRFADPAGVRTWVRTFRNAATKDSAVQYVEVSNDTAAAAKSYSTITTWLSQCNTPQVRLVASYTTEGLGERGVIAVFGQPNGSKSSKFRTVSVTTAGQATMVLEHDSTGGTPPKPDGVLATASAGLKRICAETGADCGSGSLTAKPGLLPTQEAAGFMAPIDLPVLPSIDKPWVSVPGEVRSGTLCEKIDLKKAKATKYKTQTYVVPEAQAPTEFGMDATVAKFASPSAASAFVTQIRKNVDGCAKTTSTATVKSTGTLALSTVKGEAWKATYDTGGGKVFTFRIGIVGSGDRAVYLLYPVLKNLDITDSAFTEILSRAAERSAAFK
;
A
#
# COMPACT_ATOMS: atom_id res chain seq x y z
N MET A 1 -31.11 33.93 -13.52
CA MET A 1 -32.30 33.34 -12.89
C MET A 1 -31.99 31.94 -12.47
N ILE A 2 -32.22 31.73 -11.22
CA ILE A 2 -32.39 30.48 -10.49
C ILE A 2 -31.17 29.58 -10.37
N GLY A 3 -30.53 29.71 -9.20
CA GLY A 3 -29.61 28.76 -8.61
C GLY A 3 -30.34 27.53 -8.09
N ALA A 4 -29.66 26.42 -8.13
CA ALA A 4 -29.94 25.26 -7.31
C ALA A 4 -28.65 24.92 -6.59
N GLY A 5 -28.53 25.41 -5.36
CA GLY A 5 -27.55 24.96 -4.41
C GLY A 5 -27.98 23.62 -3.85
N ALA A 6 -27.19 22.57 -4.08
CA ALA A 6 -27.34 21.32 -3.38
C ALA A 6 -26.47 21.37 -2.12
N ALA A 7 -27.12 21.58 -0.98
CA ALA A 7 -26.51 21.40 0.33
C ALA A 7 -26.37 19.91 0.62
N VAL A 8 -25.14 19.42 0.72
CA VAL A 8 -24.84 18.08 1.22
C VAL A 8 -24.76 18.16 2.73
N LEU A 9 -25.79 17.65 3.39
CA LEU A 9 -25.82 17.42 4.83
C LEU A 9 -24.96 16.19 5.15
N VAL A 10 -23.81 16.40 5.78
CA VAL A 10 -23.04 15.32 6.39
C VAL A 10 -23.65 15.01 7.75
N LEU A 11 -24.40 13.96 7.83
CA LEU A 11 -24.86 13.37 9.10
C LEU A 11 -23.71 12.57 9.72
N LEU A 12 -23.07 13.15 10.72
CA LEU A 12 -22.21 12.44 11.66
C LEU A 12 -23.10 11.61 12.60
N GLY A 13 -23.38 10.38 12.22
CA GLY A 13 -24.04 9.39 13.05
C GLY A 13 -23.05 8.65 13.91
N GLY A 14 -22.90 9.08 15.18
CA GLY A 14 -22.26 8.28 16.21
C GLY A 14 -23.10 7.03 16.50
N GLY A 15 -22.63 5.86 16.06
CA GLY A 15 -23.22 4.55 16.35
C GLY A 15 -22.51 3.90 17.53
N GLY A 16 -23.13 3.98 18.71
CA GLY A 16 -22.71 3.25 19.89
C GLY A 16 -22.82 1.74 19.70
N ILE A 17 -21.84 1.03 20.24
CA ILE A 17 -21.84 -0.43 20.35
C ILE A 17 -22.87 -0.81 21.41
N ALA A 18 -24.00 -1.38 21.00
CA ALA A 18 -24.93 -2.03 21.90
C ALA A 18 -24.48 -3.49 22.09
N ALA A 19 -24.01 -3.78 23.28
CA ALA A 19 -23.88 -5.15 23.77
C ALA A 19 -25.28 -5.76 23.94
N VAL A 20 -25.54 -6.86 23.27
CA VAL A 20 -26.72 -7.69 23.53
C VAL A 20 -26.29 -8.89 24.34
N ASN A 21 -26.47 -8.78 25.66
CA ASN A 21 -26.61 -9.91 26.59
C ASN A 21 -28.11 -10.28 26.65
N ALA A 22 -28.38 -11.55 26.55
CA ALA A 22 -29.42 -12.34 27.18
C ALA A 22 -30.00 -13.37 26.21
N PHE A 23 -29.82 -14.64 26.51
CA PHE A 23 -30.90 -15.44 27.12
C PHE A 23 -30.29 -16.74 27.64
N GLY A 24 -30.48 -16.97 28.93
CA GLY A 24 -30.22 -18.23 29.57
C GLY A 24 -31.33 -19.25 29.22
N GLY A 25 -30.95 -20.50 29.27
CA GLY A 25 -31.81 -21.66 29.17
C GLY A 25 -31.04 -22.86 29.74
N ASP A 26 -31.31 -23.19 31.00
CA ASP A 26 -30.93 -24.46 31.62
C ASP A 26 -31.53 -25.61 30.82
N ASP A 27 -30.70 -26.64 30.57
CA ASP A 27 -31.09 -28.04 30.68
C ASP A 27 -29.83 -28.92 30.49
N SER A 28 -29.41 -29.60 31.55
CA SER A 28 -28.51 -30.77 31.57
C SER A 28 -29.40 -32.02 31.82
N PRO A 29 -28.90 -33.26 31.66
CA PRO A 29 -27.69 -33.78 31.08
C PRO A 29 -27.93 -34.95 30.08
N SER A 30 -27.00 -35.29 29.23
CA SER A 30 -26.76 -36.69 28.85
C SER A 30 -25.30 -36.92 28.42
N ASP A 31 -24.65 -37.80 29.14
CA ASP A 31 -23.36 -38.40 28.83
C ASP A 31 -23.33 -38.96 27.40
N SER A 32 -22.40 -38.48 26.62
CA SER A 32 -21.91 -39.18 25.45
C SER A 32 -20.39 -38.97 25.37
N LYS A 33 -19.63 -39.95 25.88
CA LYS A 33 -18.21 -40.14 25.57
C LYS A 33 -18.08 -40.23 24.04
N ALA A 34 -17.60 -39.13 23.42
CA ALA A 34 -17.02 -39.16 22.09
C ALA A 34 -15.55 -38.82 22.25
N GLY A 35 -14.69 -39.70 21.75
CA GLY A 35 -13.24 -39.69 21.94
C GLY A 35 -12.59 -38.37 21.53
N SER A 36 -11.68 -37.89 22.38
CA SER A 36 -10.67 -36.92 22.03
C SER A 36 -9.88 -37.43 20.83
N PRO A 37 -9.71 -36.61 19.77
CA PRO A 37 -8.61 -36.86 18.86
C PRO A 37 -7.33 -36.45 19.57
N ASP A 38 -6.44 -37.42 19.72
CA ASP A 38 -5.12 -37.31 20.30
C ASP A 38 -4.32 -36.13 19.80
N GLY A 39 -3.74 -35.41 20.77
CA GLY A 39 -2.33 -35.06 20.73
C GLY A 39 -1.91 -33.95 19.80
N ALA A 40 -2.39 -32.72 19.97
CA ALA A 40 -1.50 -31.59 19.74
C ALA A 40 -0.46 -31.64 20.89
N LYS A 41 0.75 -32.04 20.56
CA LYS A 41 1.86 -32.10 21.50
C LYS A 41 2.11 -30.69 22.05
N ASP A 42 2.02 -30.51 23.35
CA ASP A 42 2.43 -29.31 24.11
C ASP A 42 3.92 -28.95 23.94
N GLY A 43 4.63 -29.62 23.03
CA GLY A 43 6.04 -29.42 22.74
C GLY A 43 6.37 -28.21 21.85
N ASP A 44 5.40 -27.63 21.14
CA ASP A 44 5.68 -26.57 20.20
C ASP A 44 5.77 -25.16 20.81
N LYS A 45 5.26 -24.95 22.01
CA LYS A 45 5.25 -23.63 22.66
C LYS A 45 6.61 -23.20 23.20
N ASP A 46 7.51 -24.12 23.48
CA ASP A 46 8.85 -23.84 24.01
C ASP A 46 9.92 -23.62 22.92
N GLN A 47 9.67 -24.04 21.68
CA GLN A 47 10.67 -24.00 20.59
C GLN A 47 11.11 -22.59 20.18
N LEU A 48 10.24 -21.58 20.28
CA LEU A 48 10.58 -20.18 20.02
C LEU A 48 10.82 -19.36 21.29
N ALA A 49 11.06 -20.04 22.41
CA ALA A 49 11.29 -19.40 23.71
C ALA A 49 12.61 -18.61 23.77
N ASP A 50 13.59 -18.94 22.91
CA ASP A 50 14.92 -18.35 22.92
C ASP A 50 15.10 -17.30 21.82
N ALA A 51 15.80 -16.22 22.13
CA ALA A 51 16.23 -15.18 21.18
C ALA A 51 17.17 -15.68 20.06
N LYS A 52 17.48 -16.99 20.02
CA LYS A 52 18.26 -17.64 18.94
C LYS A 52 17.57 -17.56 17.57
N VAL A 53 16.24 -17.44 17.53
CA VAL A 53 15.47 -17.20 16.30
C VAL A 53 15.80 -15.87 15.63
N LEU A 54 16.44 -14.95 16.35
CA LEU A 54 16.82 -13.65 15.83
C LEU A 54 18.22 -13.70 15.19
N ILE A 55 18.42 -12.93 14.10
CA ILE A 55 19.74 -12.78 13.48
C ILE A 55 20.72 -12.11 14.45
N ASP A 56 22.01 -12.33 14.19
CA ASP A 56 23.12 -11.65 14.86
C ASP A 56 23.74 -10.57 13.96
N GLY A 57 24.76 -9.88 14.46
CA GLY A 57 25.47 -8.85 13.70
C GLY A 57 26.08 -9.36 12.38
N PRO A 58 26.76 -10.51 12.34
CA PRO A 58 27.27 -11.13 11.11
C PRO A 58 26.19 -11.39 10.06
N ALA A 59 25.02 -11.89 10.45
CA ALA A 59 23.90 -12.13 9.52
C ALA A 59 23.32 -10.81 8.93
N ALA A 60 23.41 -9.70 9.65
CA ALA A 60 22.99 -8.39 9.17
C ALA A 60 23.94 -7.75 8.13
N LYS A 61 25.10 -8.35 7.86
CA LYS A 61 26.13 -7.79 6.97
C LYS A 61 25.62 -7.52 5.54
N SER A 62 24.66 -8.29 5.06
CA SER A 62 24.08 -8.11 3.73
C SER A 62 23.27 -6.81 3.59
N LEU A 63 22.79 -6.20 4.70
CA LEU A 63 22.09 -4.91 4.68
C LEU A 63 23.01 -3.78 4.20
N SER A 64 24.23 -3.76 4.71
CA SER A 64 25.30 -2.88 4.26
C SER A 64 26.63 -3.61 4.42
N PRO A 65 27.35 -3.89 3.32
CA PRO A 65 28.64 -4.62 3.39
C PRO A 65 29.76 -3.79 4.01
N THR A 66 29.59 -2.47 4.09
CA THR A 66 30.54 -1.54 4.69
C THR A 66 30.35 -1.50 6.21
N GLY A 67 31.43 -1.70 6.95
CA GLY A 67 31.43 -1.65 8.41
C GLY A 67 30.93 -2.94 9.07
N THR A 68 30.71 -2.85 10.37
CA THR A 68 30.29 -3.97 11.22
C THR A 68 28.94 -3.65 11.83
N TRP A 69 28.05 -4.63 11.80
CA TRP A 69 26.77 -4.57 12.46
C TRP A 69 26.88 -5.14 13.89
N ALA A 70 26.36 -4.41 14.85
CA ALA A 70 26.26 -4.84 16.24
C ALA A 70 24.80 -4.86 16.69
N VAL A 71 24.43 -5.85 17.51
CA VAL A 71 23.16 -5.85 18.23
C VAL A 71 23.18 -4.72 19.24
N ALA A 72 22.19 -3.83 19.17
CA ALA A 72 22.02 -2.73 20.09
C ALA A 72 21.09 -3.10 21.26
N THR A 73 19.94 -3.70 20.96
CA THR A 73 18.97 -4.15 21.96
C THR A 73 18.30 -5.45 21.54
N THR A 74 17.80 -6.20 22.51
CA THR A 74 16.85 -7.31 22.31
C THR A 74 15.77 -7.18 23.37
N ALA A 75 14.51 -7.24 22.95
CA ALA A 75 13.35 -7.13 23.80
C ALA A 75 12.32 -8.20 23.42
N ASP A 76 11.46 -8.57 24.34
CA ASP A 76 10.39 -9.54 24.15
C ASP A 76 9.06 -9.06 24.76
N GLY A 77 7.95 -9.56 24.24
CA GLY A 77 6.61 -9.32 24.76
C GLY A 77 6.35 -7.86 25.14
N SER A 78 5.99 -7.61 26.39
CA SER A 78 5.67 -6.27 26.90
C SER A 78 6.87 -5.31 26.98
N SER A 79 8.10 -5.84 26.95
CA SER A 79 9.32 -5.03 26.91
C SER A 79 9.63 -4.48 25.50
N ALA A 80 8.96 -5.00 24.46
CA ALA A 80 9.07 -4.49 23.11
C ALA A 80 8.51 -3.04 23.00
N PRO A 81 9.12 -2.17 22.16
CA PRO A 81 8.60 -0.84 21.92
C PRO A 81 7.17 -0.86 21.37
N ASP A 82 6.40 0.20 21.63
CA ASP A 82 5.06 0.34 21.06
C ASP A 82 5.07 0.39 19.52
N LYS A 83 6.15 0.92 18.95
CA LYS A 83 6.42 0.93 17.51
C LYS A 83 7.87 0.53 17.27
N SER A 84 8.07 -0.55 16.55
CA SER A 84 9.39 -1.10 16.24
C SER A 84 9.84 -0.81 14.81
N PHE A 85 8.90 -0.66 13.87
CA PHE A 85 9.18 -0.41 12.46
C PHE A 85 8.25 0.67 11.89
N VAL A 86 8.59 1.19 10.72
CA VAL A 86 7.82 2.25 10.05
C VAL A 86 6.39 1.80 9.76
N CYS A 87 5.43 2.72 9.89
CA CYS A 87 4.01 2.49 9.66
C CYS A 87 3.33 1.48 10.61
N GLN A 88 4.03 0.95 11.60
CA GLN A 88 3.41 0.11 12.62
C GLN A 88 2.35 0.91 13.39
N VAL A 89 1.14 0.36 13.49
CA VAL A 89 -0.01 1.02 14.13
C VAL A 89 -0.13 0.62 15.60
N GLN A 90 0.01 -0.66 15.88
CA GLN A 90 -0.09 -1.23 17.24
C GLN A 90 1.16 -2.03 17.55
N ARG A 91 1.44 -2.27 18.84
CA ARG A 91 2.60 -3.05 19.29
C ARG A 91 2.65 -4.45 18.69
N PHE A 92 1.50 -5.12 18.61
CA PHE A 92 1.35 -6.48 18.10
C PHE A 92 0.34 -6.51 16.95
N ALA A 93 0.63 -7.25 15.88
CA ALA A 93 -0.30 -7.53 14.81
C ALA A 93 -1.26 -8.67 15.20
N ASP A 94 -0.80 -9.58 16.04
CA ASP A 94 -1.58 -10.63 16.72
C ASP A 94 -1.49 -10.45 18.25
N PRO A 95 -2.41 -9.67 18.86
CA PRO A 95 -2.42 -9.46 20.31
C PRO A 95 -2.63 -10.76 21.13
N ALA A 96 -3.16 -11.81 20.50
CA ALA A 96 -3.34 -13.13 21.10
C ALA A 96 -2.19 -14.09 20.80
N GLY A 97 -1.13 -13.61 20.16
CA GLY A 97 0.04 -14.40 19.81
C GLY A 97 0.79 -14.95 21.01
N VAL A 98 1.56 -15.98 20.76
CA VAL A 98 2.31 -16.71 21.81
C VAL A 98 3.48 -15.87 22.32
N ARG A 99 4.21 -15.21 21.39
CA ARG A 99 5.43 -14.45 21.72
C ARG A 99 5.76 -13.41 20.66
N THR A 100 6.45 -12.36 21.09
CA THR A 100 7.03 -11.35 20.19
C THR A 100 8.46 -11.08 20.59
N TRP A 101 9.34 -10.97 19.60
CA TRP A 101 10.72 -10.59 19.75
C TRP A 101 11.04 -9.36 18.91
N VAL A 102 11.83 -8.44 19.46
CA VAL A 102 12.37 -7.27 18.73
C VAL A 102 13.86 -7.19 18.98
N ARG A 103 14.65 -7.14 17.92
CA ARG A 103 16.09 -6.90 17.98
C ARG A 103 16.47 -5.73 17.09
N THR A 104 17.24 -4.80 17.65
CA THR A 104 17.76 -3.65 16.92
C THR A 104 19.24 -3.80 16.65
N PHE A 105 19.68 -3.24 15.55
CA PHE A 105 21.07 -3.27 15.10
C PHE A 105 21.56 -1.88 14.73
N ARG A 106 22.87 -1.67 14.84
CA ARG A 106 23.52 -0.45 14.38
C ARG A 106 24.80 -0.78 13.63
N ASN A 107 25.04 -0.02 12.56
CA ASN A 107 26.30 -0.01 11.84
C ASN A 107 27.04 1.29 12.16
N ALA A 108 28.17 1.18 12.85
CA ALA A 108 28.94 2.35 13.29
C ALA A 108 29.55 3.15 12.14
N ALA A 109 29.91 2.48 11.03
CA ALA A 109 30.56 3.11 9.89
C ALA A 109 29.58 3.91 9.03
N THR A 110 28.43 3.32 8.66
CA THR A 110 27.44 3.94 7.75
C THR A 110 26.36 4.74 8.50
N LYS A 111 26.26 4.57 9.83
CA LYS A 111 25.18 5.09 10.68
C LYS A 111 23.80 4.48 10.37
N ASP A 112 23.76 3.43 9.58
CA ASP A 112 22.54 2.69 9.31
C ASP A 112 22.04 1.99 10.59
N SER A 113 20.75 1.74 10.63
CA SER A 113 20.13 0.92 11.67
C SER A 113 19.21 -0.13 11.04
N ALA A 114 18.95 -1.19 11.79
CA ALA A 114 17.99 -2.19 11.37
C ALA A 114 17.19 -2.71 12.57
N VAL A 115 16.01 -3.22 12.29
CA VAL A 115 15.13 -3.85 13.27
C VAL A 115 14.64 -5.17 12.71
N GLN A 116 14.79 -6.23 13.49
CA GLN A 116 14.06 -7.48 13.28
C GLN A 116 12.96 -7.59 14.32
N TYR A 117 11.73 -7.73 13.85
CA TYR A 117 10.53 -8.01 14.63
C TYR A 117 10.04 -9.40 14.25
N VAL A 118 9.81 -10.27 15.21
CA VAL A 118 9.27 -11.62 15.01
C VAL A 118 8.08 -11.80 15.94
N GLU A 119 6.96 -12.18 15.38
CA GLU A 119 5.72 -12.47 16.09
C GLU A 119 5.32 -13.93 15.85
N VAL A 120 5.07 -14.65 16.93
CA VAL A 120 4.66 -16.06 16.90
C VAL A 120 3.20 -16.12 17.28
N SER A 121 2.39 -16.58 16.37
CA SER A 121 0.95 -16.78 16.53
C SER A 121 0.63 -18.18 17.06
N ASN A 122 -0.60 -18.41 17.51
CA ASN A 122 -1.04 -19.71 17.99
C ASN A 122 -1.10 -20.79 16.90
N ASP A 123 -1.33 -20.37 15.65
CA ASP A 123 -1.40 -21.26 14.48
C ASP A 123 -1.03 -20.51 13.18
N THR A 124 -0.96 -21.24 12.08
CA THR A 124 -0.61 -20.69 10.75
C THR A 124 -1.66 -19.73 10.20
N ALA A 125 -2.94 -19.91 10.55
CA ALA A 125 -4.01 -19.00 10.12
C ALA A 125 -3.90 -17.64 10.85
N ALA A 126 -3.57 -17.64 12.12
CA ALA A 126 -3.29 -16.44 12.90
C ALA A 126 -2.03 -15.73 12.40
N ALA A 127 -0.96 -16.45 12.05
CA ALA A 127 0.24 -15.88 11.43
C ALA A 127 -0.08 -15.24 10.05
N ALA A 128 -0.91 -15.89 9.23
CA ALA A 128 -1.36 -15.33 7.96
C ALA A 128 -2.18 -14.04 8.16
N LYS A 129 -2.97 -13.95 9.24
CA LYS A 129 -3.69 -12.74 9.63
C LYS A 129 -2.73 -11.64 10.13
N SER A 130 -1.73 -11.99 10.96
CA SER A 130 -0.68 -11.07 11.38
C SER A 130 0.06 -10.46 10.18
N TYR A 131 0.47 -11.28 9.20
CA TYR A 131 1.04 -10.81 7.94
C TYR A 131 0.11 -9.84 7.21
N SER A 132 -1.17 -10.17 7.07
CA SER A 132 -2.17 -9.30 6.43
C SER A 132 -2.34 -7.99 7.18
N THR A 133 -2.34 -8.01 8.51
CA THR A 133 -2.40 -6.82 9.37
C THR A 133 -1.19 -5.92 9.15
N ILE A 134 0.03 -6.48 9.18
CA ILE A 134 1.26 -5.71 8.98
C ILE A 134 1.32 -5.12 7.57
N THR A 135 1.01 -5.90 6.53
CA THR A 135 1.00 -5.39 5.16
C THR A 135 -0.08 -4.31 4.95
N THR A 136 -1.20 -4.39 5.68
CA THR A 136 -2.20 -3.33 5.72
C THR A 136 -1.65 -2.06 6.36
N TRP A 137 -0.95 -2.15 7.49
CA TRP A 137 -0.28 -0.99 8.09
C TRP A 137 0.69 -0.31 7.12
N LEU A 138 1.48 -1.10 6.37
CA LEU A 138 2.39 -0.57 5.37
C LEU A 138 1.66 0.12 4.22
N SER A 139 0.56 -0.47 3.72
CA SER A 139 -0.22 0.08 2.60
C SER A 139 -1.08 1.29 2.97
N GLN A 140 -1.38 1.47 4.25
CA GLN A 140 -2.13 2.60 4.82
C GLN A 140 -1.24 3.53 5.65
N CYS A 141 0.07 3.51 5.41
CA CYS A 141 1.03 4.28 6.18
C CYS A 141 0.68 5.76 6.22
N ASN A 142 0.54 6.30 7.43
CA ASN A 142 0.21 7.69 7.69
C ASN A 142 1.36 8.47 8.35
N THR A 143 2.57 7.91 8.35
CA THR A 143 3.75 8.59 8.89
C THR A 143 4.04 9.83 8.05
N PRO A 144 4.15 11.03 8.66
CA PRO A 144 4.36 12.26 7.91
C PRO A 144 5.57 12.20 6.98
N GLN A 145 5.41 12.72 5.76
CA GLN A 145 6.46 12.80 4.74
C GLN A 145 7.01 11.45 4.24
N VAL A 146 6.52 10.31 4.75
CA VAL A 146 6.89 8.98 4.27
C VAL A 146 6.05 8.62 3.04
N ARG A 147 6.72 8.18 1.97
CA ARG A 147 6.08 7.74 0.72
C ARG A 147 6.63 6.40 0.28
N LEU A 148 5.82 5.58 -0.35
CA LEU A 148 6.27 4.37 -1.02
C LEU A 148 7.06 4.74 -2.27
N VAL A 149 8.32 4.30 -2.35
CA VAL A 149 9.21 4.57 -3.49
C VAL A 149 9.27 3.35 -4.42
N ALA A 150 9.32 2.15 -3.83
CA ALA A 150 9.30 0.90 -4.58
C ALA A 150 8.68 -0.20 -3.72
N SER A 151 8.14 -1.22 -4.37
CA SER A 151 7.67 -2.43 -3.70
C SER A 151 7.92 -3.67 -4.55
N TYR A 152 8.06 -4.82 -3.87
CA TYR A 152 8.43 -6.07 -4.50
C TYR A 152 7.65 -7.22 -3.87
N THR A 153 7.25 -8.18 -4.68
CA THR A 153 6.89 -9.53 -4.23
C THR A 153 8.13 -10.40 -4.19
N THR A 154 8.20 -11.33 -3.25
CA THR A 154 9.37 -12.21 -3.12
C THR A 154 9.01 -13.65 -3.46
N GLU A 155 9.98 -14.37 -4.05
CA GLU A 155 9.94 -15.81 -4.26
C GLU A 155 11.06 -16.46 -3.45
N GLY A 156 10.83 -17.64 -2.89
CA GLY A 156 11.80 -18.36 -2.07
C GLY A 156 12.04 -17.76 -0.67
N LEU A 157 11.24 -16.77 -0.25
CA LEU A 157 11.28 -16.18 1.09
C LEU A 157 10.01 -16.55 1.86
N GLY A 158 10.04 -17.69 2.55
CA GLY A 158 8.89 -18.19 3.29
C GLY A 158 7.69 -18.54 2.42
N GLU A 159 6.54 -18.69 3.05
CA GLU A 159 5.26 -18.97 2.38
C GLU A 159 4.70 -17.74 1.65
N ARG A 160 4.97 -16.56 2.20
CA ARG A 160 4.58 -15.25 1.66
C ARG A 160 5.66 -14.24 2.00
N GLY A 161 5.94 -13.35 1.06
CA GLY A 161 6.88 -12.27 1.33
C GLY A 161 6.67 -11.07 0.43
N VAL A 162 6.89 -9.88 1.00
CA VAL A 162 6.92 -8.60 0.29
C VAL A 162 8.06 -7.75 0.81
N ILE A 163 8.56 -6.85 -0.01
CA ILE A 163 9.50 -5.80 0.40
C ILE A 163 8.92 -4.45 -0.03
N ALA A 164 8.92 -3.48 0.87
CA ALA A 164 8.56 -2.10 0.61
C ALA A 164 9.76 -1.19 0.87
N VAL A 165 9.99 -0.23 0.00
CA VAL A 165 10.99 0.82 0.18
C VAL A 165 10.26 2.13 0.37
N PHE A 166 10.34 2.69 1.56
CA PHE A 166 9.79 4.00 1.89
C PHE A 166 10.89 5.03 1.85
N GLY A 167 10.58 6.21 1.31
CA GLY A 167 11.45 7.37 1.28
C GLY A 167 10.89 8.53 2.06
N GLN A 168 11.74 9.24 2.79
CA GLN A 168 11.43 10.50 3.47
C GLN A 168 12.49 11.51 3.12
N PRO A 169 12.14 12.70 2.63
CA PRO A 169 13.13 13.74 2.33
C PRO A 169 14.03 14.05 3.53
N ASN A 170 15.34 14.16 3.30
CA ASN A 170 16.33 14.50 4.29
C ASN A 170 17.27 15.56 3.68
N GLY A 171 16.79 16.81 3.69
CA GLY A 171 17.43 17.91 2.97
C GLY A 171 17.17 17.86 1.46
N SER A 172 17.93 18.66 0.69
CA SER A 172 17.68 18.86 -0.75
C SER A 172 18.28 17.78 -1.65
N LYS A 173 19.22 16.95 -1.17
CA LYS A 173 19.99 16.01 -2.00
C LYS A 173 19.97 14.58 -1.50
N SER A 174 19.33 14.29 -0.39
CA SER A 174 19.26 12.95 0.18
C SER A 174 17.87 12.65 0.71
N SER A 175 17.60 11.37 0.89
CA SER A 175 16.40 10.86 1.57
C SER A 175 16.82 9.84 2.62
N LYS A 176 16.07 9.77 3.69
CA LYS A 176 16.07 8.63 4.59
C LYS A 176 15.21 7.55 3.95
N PHE A 177 15.78 6.37 3.74
CA PHE A 177 15.05 5.21 3.23
C PHE A 177 14.84 4.21 4.35
N ARG A 178 13.66 3.59 4.33
CA ARG A 178 13.32 2.45 5.16
C ARG A 178 12.88 1.32 4.26
N THR A 179 13.71 0.29 4.18
CA THR A 179 13.42 -0.92 3.40
C THR A 179 12.89 -1.97 4.33
N VAL A 180 11.62 -2.35 4.15
CA VAL A 180 10.89 -3.24 5.05
C VAL A 180 10.56 -4.52 4.31
N SER A 181 11.00 -5.67 4.83
CA SER A 181 10.54 -6.99 4.41
C SER A 181 9.54 -7.52 5.41
N VAL A 182 8.44 -8.09 4.92
CA VAL A 182 7.46 -8.85 5.74
C VAL A 182 7.34 -10.24 5.16
N THR A 183 7.47 -11.27 5.99
CA THR A 183 7.38 -12.67 5.56
C THR A 183 6.77 -13.56 6.62
N THR A 184 6.26 -14.74 6.21
CA THR A 184 5.73 -15.77 7.11
C THR A 184 6.39 -17.12 6.86
N ALA A 185 6.56 -17.90 7.95
CA ALA A 185 6.86 -19.32 7.89
C ALA A 185 6.17 -20.03 9.07
N GLY A 186 5.29 -20.97 8.77
CA GLY A 186 4.49 -21.65 9.78
C GLY A 186 3.69 -20.66 10.63
N GLN A 187 3.91 -20.71 11.94
CA GLN A 187 3.25 -19.84 12.92
C GLN A 187 3.94 -18.46 13.09
N ALA A 188 5.07 -18.22 12.43
CA ALA A 188 5.84 -16.99 12.63
C ALA A 188 5.61 -15.98 11.52
N THR A 189 5.47 -14.71 11.90
CA THR A 189 5.54 -13.54 11.01
C THR A 189 6.77 -12.73 11.39
N MET A 190 7.63 -12.43 10.41
CA MET A 190 8.83 -11.65 10.59
C MET A 190 8.80 -10.37 9.78
N VAL A 191 9.20 -9.28 10.42
CA VAL A 191 9.52 -8.00 9.77
C VAL A 191 11.01 -7.73 9.93
N LEU A 192 11.65 -7.33 8.84
CA LEU A 192 13.00 -6.80 8.87
C LEU A 192 12.99 -5.41 8.23
N GLU A 193 13.32 -4.39 9.02
CA GLU A 193 13.50 -3.02 8.51
C GLU A 193 14.98 -2.66 8.48
N HIS A 194 15.41 -2.00 7.42
CA HIS A 194 16.73 -1.39 7.27
C HIS A 194 16.57 0.10 7.00
N ASP A 195 17.10 0.92 7.90
CA ASP A 195 17.19 2.37 7.78
C ASP A 195 18.52 2.77 7.17
N SER A 196 18.48 3.49 6.07
CA SER A 196 19.65 4.02 5.38
C SER A 196 19.42 5.45 4.86
N THR A 197 20.49 6.16 4.53
CA THR A 197 20.41 7.51 3.95
C THR A 197 21.17 7.55 2.63
N GLY A 198 20.56 8.11 1.59
CA GLY A 198 21.19 8.18 0.26
C GLY A 198 20.46 9.09 -0.71
N GLY A 199 21.05 9.28 -1.89
CA GLY A 199 20.45 10.04 -3.01
C GLY A 199 19.50 9.23 -3.87
N THR A 200 19.56 7.90 -3.80
CA THR A 200 18.73 6.97 -4.57
C THR A 200 18.18 5.87 -3.68
N PRO A 201 16.99 5.33 -4.00
CA PRO A 201 16.42 4.21 -3.27
C PRO A 201 17.35 2.99 -3.27
N PRO A 202 17.52 2.31 -2.12
CA PRO A 202 18.31 1.09 -2.05
C PRO A 202 17.63 -0.05 -2.82
N LYS A 203 18.47 -0.96 -3.35
CA LYS A 203 18.00 -2.21 -3.94
C LYS A 203 17.50 -3.16 -2.84
N PRO A 204 16.53 -4.06 -3.12
CA PRO A 204 15.97 -4.97 -2.14
C PRO A 204 16.91 -6.12 -1.71
N ASP A 205 17.99 -6.37 -2.45
CA ASP A 205 18.81 -7.58 -2.32
C ASP A 205 19.40 -7.79 -0.92
N GLY A 206 19.89 -6.72 -0.29
CA GLY A 206 20.47 -6.79 1.05
C GLY A 206 19.43 -7.17 2.12
N VAL A 207 18.25 -6.56 2.07
CA VAL A 207 17.15 -6.87 2.97
C VAL A 207 16.60 -8.27 2.70
N LEU A 208 16.47 -8.65 1.42
CA LEU A 208 16.04 -9.99 1.02
C LEU A 208 16.95 -11.09 1.56
N ALA A 209 18.26 -10.93 1.40
CA ALA A 209 19.27 -11.89 1.89
C ALA A 209 19.26 -11.99 3.42
N THR A 210 19.19 -10.85 4.10
CA THR A 210 19.13 -10.81 5.59
C THR A 210 17.84 -11.38 6.12
N ALA A 211 16.70 -11.09 5.48
CA ALA A 211 15.40 -11.66 5.85
C ALA A 211 15.41 -13.20 5.67
N SER A 212 16.01 -13.70 4.58
CA SER A 212 16.19 -15.15 4.39
C SER A 212 17.03 -15.79 5.50
N ALA A 213 18.12 -15.14 5.92
CA ALA A 213 18.93 -15.64 7.03
C ALA A 213 18.16 -15.69 8.36
N GLY A 214 17.32 -14.67 8.61
CA GLY A 214 16.45 -14.64 9.79
C GLY A 214 15.39 -15.73 9.74
N LEU A 215 14.74 -15.89 8.61
CA LEU A 215 13.70 -16.89 8.43
C LEU A 215 14.24 -18.32 8.60
N LYS A 216 15.43 -18.61 8.06
CA LYS A 216 16.09 -19.93 8.24
C LYS A 216 16.32 -20.28 9.72
N ARG A 217 16.62 -19.30 10.58
CA ARG A 217 16.73 -19.53 12.03
C ARG A 217 15.37 -19.87 12.65
N ILE A 218 14.31 -19.16 12.26
CA ILE A 218 12.95 -19.45 12.71
C ILE A 218 12.54 -20.87 12.28
N CYS A 219 12.74 -21.24 11.02
CA CYS A 219 12.38 -22.56 10.53
C CYS A 219 13.21 -23.69 11.16
N ALA A 220 14.49 -23.45 11.47
CA ALA A 220 15.32 -24.43 12.16
C ALA A 220 14.77 -24.75 13.55
N GLU A 221 14.18 -23.78 14.24
CA GLU A 221 13.59 -23.97 15.57
C GLU A 221 12.14 -24.50 15.50
N THR A 222 11.39 -24.20 14.43
CA THR A 222 9.96 -24.55 14.34
C THR A 222 9.69 -25.77 13.46
N GLY A 223 10.66 -26.20 12.65
CA GLY A 223 10.43 -27.21 11.60
C GLY A 223 9.53 -26.74 10.46
N ALA A 224 9.21 -25.45 10.39
CA ALA A 224 8.39 -24.89 9.32
C ALA A 224 9.14 -24.88 7.98
N ASP A 225 8.42 -24.87 6.85
CA ASP A 225 9.00 -24.68 5.52
C ASP A 225 9.43 -23.22 5.31
N CYS A 226 10.72 -23.03 5.13
CA CYS A 226 11.29 -21.70 4.83
C CYS A 226 11.16 -21.26 3.37
N GLY A 227 10.52 -22.06 2.55
CA GLY A 227 10.53 -21.90 1.10
C GLY A 227 11.78 -22.51 0.48
N SER A 228 11.56 -23.28 -0.57
CA SER A 228 12.62 -23.88 -1.40
C SER A 228 12.62 -23.20 -2.75
N GLY A 229 13.79 -22.77 -3.24
CA GLY A 229 13.91 -22.16 -4.56
C GLY A 229 14.85 -20.96 -4.58
N SER A 230 14.94 -20.35 -5.76
CA SER A 230 15.74 -19.13 -5.94
C SER A 230 15.13 -17.96 -5.21
N LEU A 231 15.93 -17.34 -4.36
CA LEU A 231 15.54 -16.15 -3.62
C LEU A 231 15.53 -14.94 -4.57
N THR A 232 14.35 -14.43 -4.89
CA THR A 232 14.19 -13.28 -5.79
C THR A 232 13.20 -12.26 -5.27
N ALA A 233 13.41 -10.99 -5.63
CA ALA A 233 12.46 -9.90 -5.45
C ALA A 233 12.09 -9.34 -6.84
N LYS A 234 10.82 -9.36 -7.17
CA LYS A 234 10.28 -8.81 -8.43
C LYS A 234 9.44 -7.58 -8.13
N PRO A 235 9.55 -6.50 -8.92
CA PRO A 235 8.64 -5.37 -8.76
C PRO A 235 7.18 -5.84 -8.67
N GLY A 236 6.46 -5.34 -7.69
CA GLY A 236 5.08 -5.74 -7.44
C GLY A 236 4.43 -4.82 -6.41
N LEU A 237 3.10 -4.85 -6.34
CA LEU A 237 2.33 -3.99 -5.45
C LEU A 237 2.26 -4.57 -4.03
N LEU A 238 2.26 -3.70 -3.04
CA LEU A 238 1.94 -4.12 -1.67
C LEU A 238 0.50 -4.62 -1.60
N PRO A 239 0.22 -5.70 -0.85
CA PRO A 239 -1.14 -6.07 -0.51
C PRO A 239 -1.87 -4.90 0.16
N THR A 240 -3.17 -4.76 -0.13
CA THR A 240 -4.01 -3.71 0.43
C THR A 240 -5.41 -4.25 0.71
N GLN A 241 -6.10 -3.63 1.65
CA GLN A 241 -7.52 -3.88 1.90
C GLN A 241 -8.45 -2.92 1.14
N GLU A 242 -7.89 -2.03 0.33
CA GLU A 242 -8.70 -1.20 -0.56
C GLU A 242 -9.56 -2.04 -1.52
N ALA A 243 -10.60 -1.43 -2.03
CA ALA A 243 -11.46 -2.09 -3.01
C ALA A 243 -10.63 -2.60 -4.19
N ALA A 244 -10.86 -3.86 -4.57
CA ALA A 244 -10.08 -4.51 -5.62
C ALA A 244 -10.03 -3.67 -6.90
N GLY A 245 -8.83 -3.42 -7.39
CA GLY A 245 -8.58 -2.59 -8.57
C GLY A 245 -8.27 -1.12 -8.29
N PHE A 246 -8.30 -0.68 -7.02
CA PHE A 246 -8.00 0.70 -6.63
C PHE A 246 -6.68 0.82 -5.90
N MET A 247 -6.10 2.02 -5.96
CA MET A 247 -4.86 2.36 -5.29
C MET A 247 -5.02 2.36 -3.77
N ALA A 248 -3.95 2.00 -3.06
CA ALA A 248 -3.86 2.27 -1.64
C ALA A 248 -3.44 3.73 -1.39
N PRO A 249 -3.78 4.33 -0.24
CA PRO A 249 -3.33 5.67 0.12
C PRO A 249 -1.81 5.89 -0.03
N ILE A 250 -1.02 4.87 0.28
CA ILE A 250 0.45 4.92 0.15
C ILE A 250 0.95 4.96 -1.31
N ASP A 251 0.12 4.57 -2.28
CA ASP A 251 0.45 4.69 -3.70
C ASP A 251 0.42 6.16 -4.18
N LEU A 252 -0.17 7.05 -3.38
CA LEU A 252 -0.33 8.47 -3.70
C LEU A 252 0.84 9.30 -3.17
N PRO A 253 1.19 10.41 -3.84
CA PRO A 253 2.31 11.24 -3.44
C PRO A 253 1.99 12.03 -2.17
N VAL A 254 3.02 12.36 -1.42
CA VAL A 254 2.93 13.40 -0.38
C VAL A 254 2.72 14.75 -1.05
N LEU A 255 1.76 15.52 -0.57
CA LEU A 255 1.52 16.89 -1.03
C LEU A 255 2.51 17.85 -0.34
N PRO A 256 3.11 18.80 -1.07
CA PRO A 256 4.18 19.64 -0.52
C PRO A 256 3.80 20.45 0.73
N SER A 257 2.54 20.83 0.85
CA SER A 257 2.04 21.70 1.93
C SER A 257 1.15 20.94 2.95
N ILE A 258 1.01 19.63 2.82
CA ILE A 258 0.13 18.82 3.65
C ILE A 258 0.91 17.60 4.16
N ASP A 259 0.93 17.40 5.46
CA ASP A 259 1.53 16.23 6.12
C ASP A 259 0.50 15.17 6.51
N LYS A 260 -0.74 15.33 6.07
CA LYS A 260 -1.85 14.40 6.32
C LYS A 260 -1.91 13.31 5.26
N PRO A 261 -2.31 12.08 5.63
CA PRO A 261 -2.45 10.98 4.70
C PRO A 261 -3.66 11.15 3.78
N TRP A 262 -3.57 10.56 2.61
CA TRP A 262 -4.73 10.35 1.75
C TRP A 262 -5.68 9.32 2.38
N VAL A 263 -6.96 9.51 2.14
CA VAL A 263 -8.02 8.55 2.52
C VAL A 263 -8.89 8.30 1.30
N SER A 264 -9.21 7.04 1.06
CA SER A 264 -10.12 6.64 0.00
C SER A 264 -11.57 6.66 0.47
N VAL A 265 -12.46 7.22 -0.35
CA VAL A 265 -13.90 7.21 -0.13
C VAL A 265 -14.62 6.78 -1.41
N PRO A 266 -15.83 6.20 -1.32
CA PRO A 266 -16.62 5.93 -2.52
C PRO A 266 -16.83 7.21 -3.33
N GLY A 267 -16.53 7.16 -4.63
CA GLY A 267 -16.71 8.27 -5.56
C GLY A 267 -17.89 8.06 -6.51
N GLU A 268 -18.32 9.14 -7.13
CA GLU A 268 -19.31 9.09 -8.19
C GLU A 268 -18.65 9.03 -9.56
N VAL A 269 -19.26 8.28 -10.47
CA VAL A 269 -18.79 8.22 -11.86
C VAL A 269 -19.16 9.52 -12.56
N ARG A 270 -18.14 10.28 -12.95
CA ARG A 270 -18.29 11.55 -13.65
C ARG A 270 -17.96 11.41 -15.13
N SER A 271 -18.51 12.30 -15.95
CA SER A 271 -18.21 12.38 -17.39
C SER A 271 -16.81 12.95 -17.70
N GLY A 272 -16.02 13.25 -16.68
CA GLY A 272 -14.78 14.00 -16.80
C GLY A 272 -15.02 15.51 -16.85
N THR A 273 -14.06 16.24 -17.41
CA THR A 273 -14.18 17.67 -17.69
C THR A 273 -14.81 17.89 -19.09
N LEU A 274 -14.65 19.08 -19.66
CA LEU A 274 -15.16 19.40 -21.02
C LEU A 274 -14.43 18.64 -22.13
N CYS A 275 -13.21 18.18 -21.86
CA CYS A 275 -12.34 17.57 -22.87
C CYS A 275 -12.57 16.08 -23.06
N GLU A 276 -12.70 15.30 -21.99
CA GLU A 276 -12.66 13.84 -22.05
C GLU A 276 -13.95 13.25 -22.65
N LYS A 277 -15.10 13.82 -22.26
CA LYS A 277 -16.43 13.37 -22.71
C LYS A 277 -16.65 11.89 -22.41
N ILE A 278 -16.36 11.47 -21.17
CA ILE A 278 -16.45 10.07 -20.76
C ILE A 278 -17.92 9.63 -20.72
N ASP A 279 -18.21 8.57 -21.46
CA ASP A 279 -19.48 7.86 -21.41
C ASP A 279 -19.21 6.34 -21.40
N LEU A 280 -19.12 5.77 -20.21
CA LEU A 280 -18.81 4.36 -20.03
C LEU A 280 -19.93 3.43 -20.50
N LYS A 281 -21.18 3.88 -20.48
CA LYS A 281 -22.33 3.11 -21.00
C LYS A 281 -22.27 3.03 -22.52
N LYS A 282 -22.07 4.17 -23.21
CA LYS A 282 -21.89 4.22 -24.66
C LYS A 282 -20.65 3.45 -25.10
N ALA A 283 -19.58 3.47 -24.30
CA ALA A 283 -18.37 2.68 -24.55
C ALA A 283 -18.54 1.19 -24.24
N LYS A 284 -19.73 0.75 -23.77
CA LYS A 284 -20.06 -0.65 -23.44
C LYS A 284 -19.14 -1.26 -22.38
N ALA A 285 -18.75 -0.46 -21.38
CA ALA A 285 -18.08 -0.99 -20.20
C ALA A 285 -19.01 -1.97 -19.49
N THR A 286 -18.49 -3.17 -19.18
CA THR A 286 -19.26 -4.25 -18.53
C THR A 286 -19.40 -4.02 -17.02
N LYS A 287 -18.40 -3.37 -16.43
CA LYS A 287 -18.39 -2.96 -15.04
C LYS A 287 -17.52 -1.72 -14.88
N TYR A 288 -17.91 -0.81 -13.99
CA TYR A 288 -17.08 0.35 -13.65
C TYR A 288 -17.41 0.85 -12.24
N LYS A 289 -16.43 1.46 -11.62
CA LYS A 289 -16.54 2.08 -10.29
C LYS A 289 -15.58 3.25 -10.19
N THR A 290 -15.93 4.25 -9.39
CA THR A 290 -15.05 5.37 -9.01
C THR A 290 -14.74 5.32 -7.54
N GLN A 291 -13.50 5.68 -7.19
CA GLN A 291 -13.05 5.96 -5.85
C GLN A 291 -12.44 7.35 -5.84
N THR A 292 -12.77 8.15 -4.83
CA THR A 292 -12.21 9.47 -4.63
C THR A 292 -11.20 9.40 -3.49
N TYR A 293 -10.03 9.97 -3.70
CA TYR A 293 -8.99 10.11 -2.68
C TYR A 293 -9.00 11.56 -2.19
N VAL A 294 -9.18 11.73 -0.90
CA VAL A 294 -9.23 13.03 -0.23
C VAL A 294 -8.19 13.11 0.87
N VAL A 295 -7.88 14.31 1.33
CA VAL A 295 -7.03 14.54 2.50
C VAL A 295 -7.90 15.21 3.56
N PRO A 296 -8.64 14.44 4.37
CA PRO A 296 -9.46 14.98 5.45
C PRO A 296 -8.54 15.65 6.47
N GLU A 297 -9.06 16.55 7.29
CA GLU A 297 -8.29 17.28 8.30
C GLU A 297 -7.19 18.24 7.74
N ALA A 298 -7.01 18.28 6.41
CA ALA A 298 -6.16 19.29 5.80
C ALA A 298 -6.96 20.60 5.61
N GLN A 299 -6.27 21.73 5.60
CA GLN A 299 -6.84 23.01 5.18
C GLN A 299 -6.92 23.06 3.64
N ALA A 300 -7.60 22.08 3.06
CA ALA A 300 -7.85 21.98 1.63
C ALA A 300 -9.32 22.29 1.35
N PRO A 301 -9.65 22.91 0.20
CA PRO A 301 -11.02 23.09 -0.24
C PRO A 301 -11.77 21.76 -0.28
N THR A 302 -13.07 21.78 -0.02
CA THR A 302 -13.92 20.57 -0.01
C THR A 302 -13.94 19.83 -1.36
N GLU A 303 -13.67 20.56 -2.45
CA GLU A 303 -13.60 20.01 -3.79
C GLU A 303 -12.24 19.37 -4.12
N PHE A 304 -11.26 19.48 -3.22
CA PHE A 304 -9.94 18.91 -3.44
C PHE A 304 -9.93 17.41 -3.20
N GLY A 305 -9.49 16.70 -4.21
CA GLY A 305 -9.34 15.25 -4.18
C GLY A 305 -8.95 14.72 -5.54
N MET A 306 -8.66 13.44 -5.63
CA MET A 306 -8.37 12.77 -6.89
C MET A 306 -9.44 11.69 -7.13
N ASP A 307 -10.13 11.78 -8.25
CA ASP A 307 -11.03 10.72 -8.71
C ASP A 307 -10.26 9.68 -9.52
N ALA A 308 -10.44 8.41 -9.19
CA ALA A 308 -9.97 7.27 -9.95
C ALA A 308 -11.16 6.41 -10.38
N THR A 309 -11.41 6.34 -11.68
CA THR A 309 -12.44 5.48 -12.25
C THR A 309 -11.78 4.29 -12.93
N VAL A 310 -12.16 3.08 -12.53
CA VAL A 310 -11.75 1.83 -13.17
C VAL A 310 -12.94 1.26 -13.92
N ALA A 311 -12.74 0.95 -15.19
CA ALA A 311 -13.75 0.35 -16.06
C ALA A 311 -13.23 -0.95 -16.68
N LYS A 312 -14.07 -1.99 -16.69
CA LYS A 312 -13.81 -3.28 -17.34
C LYS A 312 -14.63 -3.35 -18.63
N PHE A 313 -14.04 -3.95 -19.65
CA PHE A 313 -14.63 -4.13 -20.96
C PHE A 313 -14.69 -5.62 -21.32
N ALA A 314 -15.43 -5.96 -22.36
CA ALA A 314 -15.55 -7.33 -22.84
C ALA A 314 -14.23 -7.90 -23.40
N SER A 315 -13.29 -7.05 -23.80
CA SER A 315 -11.99 -7.46 -24.35
C SER A 315 -10.93 -6.38 -24.19
N PRO A 316 -9.64 -6.73 -24.28
CA PRO A 316 -8.54 -5.76 -24.34
C PRO A 316 -8.66 -4.77 -25.52
N SER A 317 -9.18 -5.22 -26.65
CA SER A 317 -9.43 -4.36 -27.81
C SER A 317 -10.48 -3.28 -27.52
N ALA A 318 -11.55 -3.63 -26.81
CA ALA A 318 -12.59 -2.66 -26.42
C ALA A 318 -12.05 -1.64 -25.40
N ALA A 319 -11.24 -2.06 -24.43
CA ALA A 319 -10.56 -1.17 -23.50
C ALA A 319 -9.60 -0.22 -24.24
N SER A 320 -8.80 -0.75 -25.16
CA SER A 320 -7.86 0.05 -25.97
C SER A 320 -8.59 1.07 -26.87
N ALA A 321 -9.72 0.70 -27.44
CA ALA A 321 -10.55 1.61 -28.25
C ALA A 321 -11.09 2.76 -27.39
N PHE A 322 -11.56 2.48 -26.18
CA PHE A 322 -12.00 3.51 -25.23
C PHE A 322 -10.85 4.45 -24.86
N VAL A 323 -9.68 3.93 -24.46
CA VAL A 323 -8.50 4.74 -24.15
C VAL A 323 -8.10 5.63 -25.33
N THR A 324 -8.09 5.08 -26.55
CA THR A 324 -7.78 5.82 -27.77
C THR A 324 -8.79 6.94 -28.03
N GLN A 325 -10.08 6.68 -27.78
CA GLN A 325 -11.11 7.70 -27.95
C GLN A 325 -10.94 8.85 -26.95
N ILE A 326 -10.65 8.55 -25.68
CA ILE A 326 -10.41 9.60 -24.65
C ILE A 326 -9.17 10.43 -25.03
N ARG A 327 -8.07 9.77 -25.41
CA ARG A 327 -6.86 10.46 -25.86
C ARG A 327 -7.17 11.43 -27.00
N LYS A 328 -7.86 10.96 -28.04
CA LYS A 328 -8.27 11.80 -29.17
C LYS A 328 -9.14 13.00 -28.77
N ASN A 329 -10.04 12.79 -27.81
CA ASN A 329 -10.90 13.85 -27.30
C ASN A 329 -10.08 14.91 -26.56
N VAL A 330 -9.16 14.49 -25.68
CA VAL A 330 -8.31 15.42 -24.90
C VAL A 330 -7.35 16.18 -25.83
N ASP A 331 -6.63 15.49 -26.71
CA ASP A 331 -5.68 16.12 -27.67
C ASP A 331 -6.37 17.09 -28.63
N GLY A 332 -7.61 16.79 -29.01
CA GLY A 332 -8.42 17.63 -29.87
C GLY A 332 -9.17 18.76 -29.16
N CYS A 333 -9.15 18.81 -27.85
CA CYS A 333 -10.02 19.68 -27.05
C CYS A 333 -9.80 21.16 -27.32
N ALA A 334 -8.56 21.62 -27.37
CA ALA A 334 -8.24 23.03 -27.63
C ALA A 334 -8.75 23.53 -29.01
N LYS A 335 -8.98 22.61 -29.96
CA LYS A 335 -9.55 22.94 -31.28
C LYS A 335 -11.08 23.06 -31.24
N THR A 336 -11.74 22.40 -30.29
CA THR A 336 -13.21 22.35 -30.21
C THR A 336 -13.77 23.20 -29.08
N THR A 337 -12.93 23.56 -28.11
CA THR A 337 -13.29 24.34 -26.92
C THR A 337 -12.30 25.47 -26.77
N SER A 338 -12.69 26.66 -27.24
CA SER A 338 -11.82 27.86 -27.32
C SER A 338 -11.31 28.35 -25.96
N THR A 339 -11.95 27.93 -24.86
CA THR A 339 -11.56 28.26 -23.49
C THR A 339 -10.60 27.22 -22.88
N ALA A 340 -10.28 26.15 -23.60
CA ALA A 340 -9.42 25.08 -23.09
C ALA A 340 -8.00 25.16 -23.64
N THR A 341 -7.01 25.00 -22.77
CA THR A 341 -5.63 24.76 -23.15
C THR A 341 -5.23 23.38 -22.61
N VAL A 342 -4.66 22.52 -23.44
CA VAL A 342 -4.26 21.17 -23.08
C VAL A 342 -2.78 20.97 -23.42
N LYS A 343 -2.03 20.44 -22.43
CA LYS A 343 -0.61 20.09 -22.59
C LYS A 343 -0.41 18.64 -22.15
N SER A 344 0.14 17.79 -23.00
CA SER A 344 0.61 16.45 -22.61
C SER A 344 1.78 16.59 -21.63
N THR A 345 1.73 15.83 -20.54
CA THR A 345 2.71 15.89 -19.44
C THR A 345 3.43 14.57 -19.23
N GLY A 346 2.98 13.47 -19.85
CA GLY A 346 3.66 12.19 -19.76
C GLY A 346 2.94 11.10 -20.55
N THR A 347 3.71 10.12 -20.99
CA THR A 347 3.19 8.93 -21.68
C THR A 347 3.64 7.67 -20.95
N LEU A 348 2.75 6.67 -20.91
CA LEU A 348 3.06 5.32 -20.44
C LEU A 348 3.09 4.39 -21.66
N ALA A 349 4.23 3.79 -21.90
CA ALA A 349 4.47 2.86 -23.01
C ALA A 349 5.17 1.60 -22.49
N LEU A 350 4.48 0.82 -21.69
CA LEU A 350 4.91 -0.51 -21.24
C LEU A 350 4.31 -1.57 -22.19
N SER A 351 4.88 -2.79 -22.20
CA SER A 351 4.48 -3.85 -23.14
C SER A 351 2.97 -4.15 -23.16
N THR A 352 2.32 -4.06 -22.02
CA THR A 352 0.88 -4.34 -21.85
C THR A 352 0.05 -3.14 -21.43
N VAL A 353 0.67 -1.97 -21.23
CA VAL A 353 0.03 -0.77 -20.68
C VAL A 353 0.34 0.41 -21.60
N LYS A 354 -0.69 1.07 -22.08
CA LYS A 354 -0.59 2.30 -22.87
C LYS A 354 -1.44 3.37 -22.21
N GLY A 355 -0.85 4.52 -21.96
CA GLY A 355 -1.56 5.62 -21.31
C GLY A 355 -0.92 6.96 -21.57
N GLU A 356 -1.64 8.00 -21.22
CA GLU A 356 -1.18 9.38 -21.35
C GLU A 356 -1.72 10.24 -20.21
N ALA A 357 -0.96 11.25 -19.86
CA ALA A 357 -1.28 12.24 -18.85
C ALA A 357 -1.23 13.65 -19.46
N TRP A 358 -2.14 14.52 -19.05
CA TRP A 358 -2.23 15.90 -19.50
C TRP A 358 -2.46 16.84 -18.31
N LYS A 359 -2.15 18.12 -18.56
CA LYS A 359 -2.61 19.25 -17.78
C LYS A 359 -3.57 20.07 -18.66
N ALA A 360 -4.83 20.12 -18.27
CA ALA A 360 -5.87 20.88 -18.98
C ALA A 360 -6.28 22.08 -18.15
N THR A 361 -6.34 23.25 -18.79
CA THR A 361 -6.71 24.52 -18.17
C THR A 361 -7.92 25.10 -18.91
N TYR A 362 -8.90 25.55 -18.16
CA TYR A 362 -10.16 26.11 -18.66
C TYR A 362 -10.33 27.54 -18.16
N ASP A 363 -10.41 28.49 -19.08
CA ASP A 363 -10.79 29.88 -18.79
C ASP A 363 -12.31 30.02 -18.90
N THR A 364 -12.97 30.24 -17.78
CA THR A 364 -14.44 30.41 -17.72
C THR A 364 -14.88 31.85 -17.80
N GLY A 365 -13.94 32.76 -18.09
CA GLY A 365 -14.16 34.20 -18.13
C GLY A 365 -14.09 34.85 -16.75
N GLY A 366 -14.04 36.20 -16.73
CA GLY A 366 -13.98 36.95 -15.47
C GLY A 366 -12.72 36.69 -14.62
N GLY A 367 -11.63 36.20 -15.23
CA GLY A 367 -10.39 35.88 -14.56
C GLY A 367 -10.41 34.54 -13.78
N LYS A 368 -11.44 33.71 -13.95
CA LYS A 368 -11.55 32.40 -13.31
C LYS A 368 -10.98 31.32 -14.21
N VAL A 369 -9.92 30.67 -13.74
CA VAL A 369 -9.21 29.61 -14.44
C VAL A 369 -9.22 28.36 -13.57
N PHE A 370 -9.67 27.24 -14.17
CA PHE A 370 -9.60 25.91 -13.53
C PHE A 370 -8.59 25.05 -14.25
N THR A 371 -7.75 24.38 -13.49
CA THR A 371 -6.74 23.49 -14.04
C THR A 371 -6.90 22.10 -13.45
N PHE A 372 -6.78 21.08 -14.30
CA PHE A 372 -6.86 19.67 -13.92
C PHE A 372 -5.68 18.91 -14.53
N ARG A 373 -5.22 17.89 -13.78
CA ARG A 373 -4.43 16.80 -14.35
C ARG A 373 -5.38 15.67 -14.73
N ILE A 374 -5.23 15.19 -15.94
CA ILE A 374 -6.06 14.15 -16.54
C ILE A 374 -5.14 13.00 -16.90
N GLY A 375 -5.51 11.78 -16.53
CA GLY A 375 -4.79 10.56 -16.88
C GLY A 375 -5.74 9.51 -17.43
N ILE A 376 -5.33 8.83 -18.49
CA ILE A 376 -6.03 7.64 -19.02
C ILE A 376 -5.02 6.54 -19.31
N VAL A 377 -5.30 5.31 -18.91
CA VAL A 377 -4.43 4.18 -19.19
C VAL A 377 -5.24 2.91 -19.38
N GLY A 378 -4.79 2.07 -20.32
CA GLY A 378 -5.35 0.75 -20.59
C GLY A 378 -4.42 -0.36 -20.08
N SER A 379 -4.97 -1.36 -19.41
CA SER A 379 -4.26 -2.54 -18.93
C SER A 379 -5.13 -3.79 -19.13
N GLY A 380 -4.80 -4.61 -20.11
CA GLY A 380 -5.64 -5.74 -20.50
C GLY A 380 -7.04 -5.29 -20.92
N ASP A 381 -8.07 -5.92 -20.37
CA ASP A 381 -9.49 -5.58 -20.62
C ASP A 381 -10.01 -4.43 -19.73
N ARG A 382 -9.12 -3.66 -19.12
CA ARG A 382 -9.46 -2.57 -18.20
C ARG A 382 -8.92 -1.23 -18.69
N ALA A 383 -9.63 -0.17 -18.31
CA ALA A 383 -9.15 1.21 -18.45
C ALA A 383 -9.28 1.91 -17.10
N VAL A 384 -8.29 2.75 -16.79
CA VAL A 384 -8.29 3.61 -15.60
C VAL A 384 -8.24 5.05 -16.04
N TYR A 385 -9.15 5.85 -15.52
CA TYR A 385 -9.20 7.29 -15.69
C TYR A 385 -8.92 7.97 -14.35
N LEU A 386 -8.00 8.93 -14.34
CA LEU A 386 -7.68 9.76 -13.19
C LEU A 386 -8.00 11.23 -13.48
N LEU A 387 -8.63 11.88 -12.52
CA LEU A 387 -8.88 13.32 -12.53
C LEU A 387 -8.40 13.95 -11.23
N TYR A 388 -7.52 14.95 -11.33
CA TYR A 388 -6.93 15.64 -10.20
C TYR A 388 -7.03 17.15 -10.39
N PRO A 389 -7.74 17.91 -9.53
CA PRO A 389 -7.81 19.36 -9.59
C PRO A 389 -6.47 19.96 -9.13
N VAL A 390 -5.94 20.86 -9.93
CA VAL A 390 -4.71 21.59 -9.61
C VAL A 390 -5.06 22.86 -8.85
N LEU A 391 -4.73 22.87 -7.58
CA LEU A 391 -4.89 24.05 -6.73
C LEU A 391 -3.53 24.62 -6.34
N LYS A 392 -3.50 25.92 -6.03
CA LYS A 392 -2.28 26.58 -5.57
C LYS A 392 -1.73 25.86 -4.33
N ASN A 393 -0.45 25.52 -4.34
CA ASN A 393 0.27 24.78 -3.30
C ASN A 393 -0.14 23.31 -3.10
N LEU A 394 -1.08 22.77 -3.92
CA LEU A 394 -1.53 21.39 -3.86
C LEU A 394 -1.30 20.66 -5.20
N ASP A 395 -0.51 21.23 -6.11
CA ASP A 395 -0.13 20.55 -7.35
C ASP A 395 0.99 19.53 -7.09
N ILE A 396 1.00 18.50 -7.89
CA ILE A 396 2.04 17.46 -7.93
C ILE A 396 2.84 17.58 -9.22
N THR A 397 4.04 17.01 -9.27
CA THR A 397 4.86 17.05 -10.48
C THR A 397 4.27 16.19 -11.60
N ASP A 398 4.64 16.47 -12.85
CA ASP A 398 4.21 15.69 -14.01
C ASP A 398 4.67 14.23 -13.88
N SER A 399 5.90 14.00 -13.38
CA SER A 399 6.42 12.65 -13.13
C SER A 399 5.65 11.92 -12.03
N ALA A 400 5.30 12.60 -10.92
CA ALA A 400 4.52 11.99 -9.86
C ALA A 400 3.12 11.57 -10.34
N PHE A 401 2.46 12.40 -11.15
CA PHE A 401 1.14 12.03 -11.69
C PHE A 401 1.22 10.86 -12.68
N THR A 402 2.28 10.80 -13.49
CA THR A 402 2.52 9.67 -14.40
C THR A 402 2.81 8.37 -13.62
N GLU A 403 3.53 8.47 -12.51
CA GLU A 403 3.78 7.33 -11.61
C GLU A 403 2.50 6.81 -10.96
N ILE A 404 1.62 7.72 -10.48
CA ILE A 404 0.29 7.34 -9.98
C ILE A 404 -0.50 6.60 -11.05
N LEU A 405 -0.50 7.10 -12.28
CA LEU A 405 -1.21 6.47 -13.39
C LEU A 405 -0.69 5.05 -13.68
N SER A 406 0.63 4.83 -13.58
CA SER A 406 1.23 3.50 -13.69
C SER A 406 0.76 2.57 -12.59
N ARG A 407 0.81 3.00 -11.33
CA ARG A 407 0.34 2.21 -10.17
C ARG A 407 -1.16 1.89 -10.27
N ALA A 408 -1.97 2.87 -10.71
CA ALA A 408 -3.39 2.65 -10.93
C ALA A 408 -3.66 1.58 -12.00
N ALA A 409 -2.87 1.57 -13.08
CA ALA A 409 -2.93 0.54 -14.11
C ALA A 409 -2.61 -0.86 -13.55
N GLU A 410 -1.55 -0.98 -12.75
CA GLU A 410 -1.16 -2.24 -12.11
C GLU A 410 -2.25 -2.73 -11.14
N ARG A 411 -2.77 -1.85 -10.26
CA ARG A 411 -3.86 -2.15 -9.35
C ARG A 411 -5.12 -2.60 -10.06
N SER A 412 -5.43 -2.00 -11.21
CA SER A 412 -6.64 -2.31 -11.98
C SER A 412 -6.74 -3.78 -12.39
N ALA A 413 -5.62 -4.52 -12.44
CA ALA A 413 -5.61 -5.95 -12.73
C ALA A 413 -6.48 -6.77 -11.75
N ALA A 414 -6.66 -6.31 -10.53
CA ALA A 414 -7.52 -6.93 -9.52
C ALA A 414 -9.01 -6.58 -9.65
N PHE A 415 -9.40 -5.64 -10.51
CA PHE A 415 -10.81 -5.25 -10.73
C PHE A 415 -11.54 -6.33 -11.52
N LYS A 416 -12.44 -7.04 -10.87
CA LYS A 416 -13.17 -8.20 -11.43
C LYS A 416 -14.54 -7.82 -11.95
#